data_2ed3f2dcc7235e23e8d308affed26a77
#
_entry.id   2ed3f2dcc7235e23e8d308affed26a77
#
_cell.length_a   1.000
_cell.length_b   1.000
_cell.length_c   1.000
_cell.angle_alpha   90.00
_cell.angle_beta   90.00
_cell.angle_gamma   90.00
#
_symmetry.space_group_name_H-M   'P 1'
#
loop_
_entity.id
_entity.type
_entity.pdbx_description
1 polymer ?
#
loop_
_entity_poly.entity_id
_entity_poly.type
_entity_poly.pdbx_seq_one_letter_code
_entity_poly.pdbx_strand_id
1 'polypeptide(L)'
;MRIRSRRIYTEDGLLDGWMRVEDGKIVQFGKGEIEDALDFGDLRVIPGIFDTHIHGTQGYTMWEDGVGGDVDAQLDGFLKGVASEGVTFVLPTLFSATGDGDSALDVLTRTASRV
;
A
#
# COMPACT_ATOMS: atom_id res chain seq x y z
N MET A 1 13.71 -6.78 13.18
CA MET A 1 12.54 -6.19 13.87
C MET A 1 11.63 -7.31 14.34
N ARG A 2 11.04 -7.21 15.55
CA ARG A 2 10.03 -8.15 16.05
C ARG A 2 8.71 -7.43 16.25
N ILE A 3 7.62 -8.07 15.88
CA ILE A 3 6.26 -7.55 16.01
C ILE A 3 5.43 -8.58 16.78
N ARG A 4 4.69 -8.12 17.77
CA ARG A 4 3.78 -8.92 18.61
C ARG A 4 2.34 -8.45 18.39
N SER A 5 1.40 -9.37 18.28
CA SER A 5 -0.02 -9.09 18.36
C SER A 5 -0.81 -10.37 18.73
N ARG A 6 -1.97 -10.21 19.36
CA ARG A 6 -2.91 -11.32 19.57
C ARG A 6 -3.65 -11.72 18.30
N ARG A 7 -3.50 -10.94 17.21
CA ARG A 7 -4.26 -11.12 15.96
C ARG A 7 -3.39 -10.96 14.72
N ILE A 8 -2.38 -11.83 14.58
CA ILE A 8 -1.59 -11.91 13.35
C ILE A 8 -2.26 -12.90 12.40
N TYR A 9 -2.65 -12.43 11.22
CA TYR A 9 -3.23 -13.29 10.19
C TYR A 9 -2.12 -13.91 9.36
N THR A 10 -2.06 -15.23 9.35
CA THR A 10 -1.09 -16.03 8.59
C THR A 10 -1.83 -16.97 7.64
N GLU A 11 -1.11 -17.66 6.76
CA GLU A 11 -1.68 -18.68 5.87
C GLU A 11 -2.30 -19.86 6.65
N ASP A 12 -1.79 -20.15 7.86
CA ASP A 12 -2.31 -21.19 8.75
C ASP A 12 -3.46 -20.71 9.65
N GLY A 13 -3.86 -19.44 9.52
CA GLY A 13 -4.94 -18.85 10.29
C GLY A 13 -4.48 -17.77 11.27
N LEU A 14 -5.29 -17.54 12.31
CA LEU A 14 -5.07 -16.50 13.29
C LEU A 14 -4.04 -16.94 14.33
N LEU A 15 -2.98 -16.16 14.49
CA LEU A 15 -1.91 -16.39 15.45
C LEU A 15 -1.97 -15.33 16.57
N ASP A 16 -2.07 -15.80 17.82
CA ASP A 16 -1.70 -15.03 19.01
C ASP A 16 -0.22 -15.26 19.30
N GLY A 17 0.62 -14.30 18.89
CA GLY A 17 2.05 -14.51 18.89
C GLY A 17 2.83 -13.34 18.31
N TRP A 18 3.93 -13.68 17.69
CA TRP A 18 4.87 -12.72 17.14
C TRP A 18 5.40 -13.15 15.77
N MET A 19 5.94 -12.18 15.05
CA MET A 19 6.72 -12.42 13.84
C MET A 19 8.05 -11.66 13.88
N ARG A 20 9.06 -12.24 13.26
CA ARG A 20 10.39 -11.63 13.08
C ARG A 20 10.59 -11.25 11.62
N VAL A 21 11.01 -9.99 11.42
CA VAL A 21 11.29 -9.43 10.10
C VAL A 21 12.78 -9.08 10.01
N GLU A 22 13.45 -9.58 8.98
CA GLU A 22 14.86 -9.32 8.64
C GLU A 22 14.94 -8.99 7.16
N ASP A 23 15.65 -7.93 6.82
CA ASP A 23 15.86 -7.47 5.43
C ASP A 23 14.56 -7.37 4.62
N GLY A 24 13.50 -6.82 5.26
CA GLY A 24 12.19 -6.63 4.64
C GLY A 24 11.36 -7.91 4.47
N LYS A 25 11.83 -9.05 4.99
CA LYS A 25 11.16 -10.35 4.87
C LYS A 25 10.75 -10.89 6.24
N ILE A 26 9.56 -11.51 6.29
CA ILE A 26 9.15 -12.29 7.45
C ILE A 26 9.92 -13.60 7.44
N VAL A 27 10.75 -13.82 8.47
CA VAL A 27 11.61 -15.00 8.55
C VAL A 27 11.14 -16.02 9.57
N GLN A 28 10.26 -15.62 10.49
CA GLN A 28 9.78 -16.53 11.54
C GLN A 28 8.47 -16.05 12.15
N PHE A 29 7.62 -17.00 12.51
CA PHE A 29 6.47 -16.82 13.40
C PHE A 29 6.67 -17.63 14.68
N GLY A 30 6.11 -17.15 15.80
CA GLY A 30 6.08 -17.87 17.07
C GLY A 30 4.85 -17.52 17.89
N LYS A 31 4.44 -18.42 18.77
CA LYS A 31 3.30 -18.24 19.68
C LYS A 31 3.73 -17.54 20.97
N GLY A 32 2.77 -16.85 21.61
CA GLY A 32 2.95 -16.24 22.91
C GLY A 32 3.77 -14.95 22.90
N GLU A 33 4.46 -14.72 24.00
CA GLU A 33 5.23 -13.50 24.22
C GLU A 33 6.66 -13.62 23.66
N ILE A 34 7.26 -12.48 23.36
CA ILE A 34 8.67 -12.34 22.98
C ILE A 34 9.19 -11.00 23.49
N GLU A 35 10.43 -10.99 23.96
CA GLU A 35 11.10 -9.78 24.39
C GLU A 35 11.48 -8.88 23.21
N ASP A 36 11.60 -7.57 23.47
CA ASP A 36 12.02 -6.54 22.50
C ASP A 36 11.18 -6.52 21.22
N ALA A 37 9.86 -6.74 21.34
CA ALA A 37 8.92 -6.63 20.24
C ALA A 37 8.15 -5.31 20.27
N LEU A 38 7.81 -4.82 19.10
CA LEU A 38 6.78 -3.80 18.93
C LEU A 38 5.43 -4.47 19.15
N ASP A 39 4.81 -4.22 20.30
CA ASP A 39 3.54 -4.86 20.68
C ASP A 39 2.34 -4.03 20.22
N PHE A 40 1.52 -4.61 19.38
CA PHE A 40 0.27 -4.05 18.88
C PHE A 40 -0.97 -4.51 19.67
N GLY A 41 -0.81 -5.31 20.73
CA GLY A 41 -1.91 -5.76 21.58
C GLY A 41 -2.98 -6.53 20.79
N ASP A 42 -4.22 -6.00 20.77
CA ASP A 42 -5.35 -6.58 20.04
C ASP A 42 -5.53 -6.05 18.61
N LEU A 43 -4.64 -5.19 18.13
CA LEU A 43 -4.71 -4.73 16.76
C LEU A 43 -4.44 -5.88 15.79
N ARG A 44 -5.16 -5.86 14.68
CA ARG A 44 -4.98 -6.87 13.62
C ARG A 44 -3.70 -6.56 12.85
N VAL A 45 -2.85 -7.56 12.72
CA VAL A 45 -1.71 -7.56 11.81
C VAL A 45 -2.09 -8.41 10.61
N ILE A 46 -2.25 -7.78 9.47
CA ILE A 46 -2.65 -8.39 8.21
C ILE A 46 -1.59 -8.17 7.15
N PRO A 47 -1.52 -8.97 6.09
CA PRO A 47 -0.77 -8.62 4.90
C PRO A 47 -1.20 -7.26 4.36
N GLY A 48 -0.28 -6.53 3.77
CA GLY A 48 -0.62 -5.28 3.10
C GLY A 48 -1.67 -5.50 2.01
N ILE A 49 -2.54 -4.52 1.85
CA ILE A 49 -3.62 -4.59 0.86
C ILE A 49 -3.02 -4.48 -0.54
N PHE A 50 -3.51 -5.35 -1.42
CA PHE A 50 -3.16 -5.39 -2.83
C PHE A 50 -4.34 -4.81 -3.62
N ASP A 51 -4.19 -3.58 -4.10
CA ASP A 51 -5.25 -2.91 -4.86
C ASP A 51 -4.92 -2.95 -6.35
N THR A 52 -5.72 -3.68 -7.09
CA THR A 52 -5.50 -3.92 -8.53
C THR A 52 -6.29 -2.99 -9.43
N HIS A 53 -7.13 -2.11 -8.88
CA HIS A 53 -7.95 -1.20 -9.68
C HIS A 53 -8.41 -0.01 -8.86
N ILE A 54 -7.73 1.13 -9.02
CA ILE A 54 -8.07 2.35 -8.30
C ILE A 54 -7.83 3.58 -9.20
N HIS A 55 -8.80 4.48 -9.22
CA HIS A 55 -8.74 5.74 -9.99
C HIS A 55 -8.26 6.93 -9.18
N GLY A 56 -8.32 6.84 -7.85
CA GLY A 56 -7.91 7.92 -6.97
C GLY A 56 -8.28 7.68 -5.51
N THR A 57 -7.70 8.45 -4.61
CA THR A 57 -7.98 8.44 -3.18
C THR A 57 -7.74 9.82 -2.58
N GLN A 58 -8.49 10.18 -1.52
CA GLN A 58 -8.31 11.39 -0.72
C GLN A 58 -8.23 12.69 -1.53
N GLY A 59 -8.99 12.78 -2.64
CA GLY A 59 -9.01 13.95 -3.53
C GLY A 59 -7.90 14.00 -4.57
N TYR A 60 -6.98 13.03 -4.57
CA TYR A 60 -5.98 12.84 -5.62
C TYR A 60 -6.48 11.79 -6.61
N THR A 61 -6.43 12.11 -7.89
CA THR A 61 -6.97 11.23 -8.93
C THR A 61 -5.93 10.91 -9.99
N MET A 62 -6.11 9.76 -10.63
CA MET A 62 -5.32 9.35 -11.80
C MET A 62 -6.09 9.64 -13.11
N TRP A 63 -6.99 10.62 -13.08
CA TRP A 63 -7.72 11.08 -14.26
C TRP A 63 -6.90 12.14 -14.97
N GLU A 64 -6.92 12.10 -16.28
CA GLU A 64 -6.29 13.08 -17.15
C GLU A 64 -6.75 14.51 -16.85
N ASP A 65 -8.06 14.72 -16.72
CA ASP A 65 -8.67 16.03 -16.41
C ASP A 65 -8.49 16.48 -14.95
N GLY A 66 -8.25 15.54 -14.05
CA GLY A 66 -8.01 15.81 -12.62
C GLY A 66 -6.58 16.20 -12.31
N VAL A 67 -5.68 15.96 -13.24
CA VAL A 67 -4.24 16.25 -13.14
C VAL A 67 -3.95 17.68 -13.65
N GLY A 68 -4.85 18.64 -13.43
CA GLY A 68 -4.69 20.00 -13.86
C GLY A 68 -3.44 20.66 -13.29
N GLY A 69 -2.30 20.45 -13.92
CA GLY A 69 -1.07 21.20 -13.74
C GLY A 69 0.13 20.41 -13.20
N ASP A 70 0.07 19.73 -12.05
CA ASP A 70 1.24 19.06 -11.46
C ASP A 70 0.98 17.56 -11.24
N VAL A 71 1.33 16.76 -12.24
CA VAL A 71 1.20 15.31 -12.22
C VAL A 71 1.98 14.69 -11.07
N ASP A 72 3.18 15.23 -10.77
CA ASP A 72 4.01 14.69 -9.71
C ASP A 72 3.41 14.92 -8.32
N ALA A 73 2.84 16.10 -8.07
CA ALA A 73 2.14 16.39 -6.82
C ALA A 73 0.88 15.53 -6.65
N GLN A 74 0.12 15.30 -7.74
CA GLN A 74 -1.03 14.41 -7.73
C GLN A 74 -0.61 12.97 -7.41
N LEU A 75 0.44 12.48 -8.04
CA LEU A 75 0.96 11.15 -7.82
C LEU A 75 1.48 10.96 -6.38
N ASP A 76 2.22 11.94 -5.85
CA ASP A 76 2.68 11.92 -4.47
C ASP A 76 1.52 11.88 -3.46
N GLY A 77 0.50 12.70 -3.68
CA GLY A 77 -0.69 12.70 -2.85
C GLY A 77 -1.46 11.38 -2.93
N PHE A 78 -1.63 10.85 -4.12
CA PHE A 78 -2.24 9.55 -4.36
C PHE A 78 -1.49 8.42 -3.63
N LEU A 79 -0.17 8.32 -3.81
CA LEU A 79 0.66 7.27 -3.17
C LEU A 79 0.62 7.38 -1.64
N LYS A 80 0.65 8.58 -1.08
CA LYS A 80 0.49 8.80 0.37
C LYS A 80 -0.91 8.40 0.84
N GLY A 81 -1.94 8.72 0.06
CA GLY A 81 -3.32 8.35 0.34
C GLY A 81 -3.48 6.83 0.44
N VAL A 82 -3.11 6.10 -0.60
CA VAL A 82 -3.22 4.62 -0.61
C VAL A 82 -2.40 3.98 0.51
N ALA A 83 -1.19 4.48 0.77
CA ALA A 83 -0.36 3.98 1.86
C ALA A 83 -0.99 4.19 3.24
N SER A 84 -1.68 5.33 3.46
CA SER A 84 -2.38 5.61 4.72
C SER A 84 -3.58 4.68 4.96
N GLU A 85 -4.11 4.07 3.92
CA GLU A 85 -5.20 3.08 3.97
C GLU A 85 -4.68 1.64 4.09
N GLY A 86 -3.36 1.45 4.20
CA GLY A 86 -2.73 0.13 4.34
C GLY A 86 -2.49 -0.60 3.02
N VAL A 87 -2.64 0.10 1.89
CA VAL A 87 -2.31 -0.44 0.57
C VAL A 87 -0.79 -0.44 0.41
N THR A 88 -0.22 -1.61 0.16
CA THR A 88 1.23 -1.80 -0.01
C THR A 88 1.63 -2.12 -1.45
N PHE A 89 0.66 -2.44 -2.27
CA PHE A 89 0.80 -2.59 -3.70
C PHE A 89 -0.43 -2.03 -4.40
N VAL A 90 -0.24 -1.23 -5.43
CA VAL A 90 -1.32 -0.60 -6.17
C VAL A 90 -1.07 -0.65 -7.68
N LEU A 91 -2.12 -0.93 -8.44
CA LEU A 91 -2.16 -0.74 -9.89
C LEU A 91 -3.07 0.47 -10.18
N PRO A 92 -2.50 1.68 -10.31
CA PRO A 92 -3.28 2.86 -10.64
C PRO A 92 -3.95 2.69 -11.99
N THR A 93 -5.25 2.94 -12.04
CA THR A 93 -6.03 2.83 -13.27
C THR A 93 -6.29 4.22 -13.82
N LEU A 94 -5.69 4.51 -14.95
CA LEU A 94 -5.92 5.75 -15.69
C LEU A 94 -7.27 5.72 -16.39
N PHE A 95 -7.95 6.84 -16.34
CA PHE A 95 -9.15 7.08 -17.12
C PHE A 95 -8.94 8.37 -17.92
N SER A 96 -9.07 8.28 -19.25
CA SER A 96 -9.07 9.45 -20.12
C SER A 96 -10.49 9.73 -20.57
N ALA A 97 -11.03 10.88 -20.18
CA ALA A 97 -12.35 11.33 -20.60
C ALA A 97 -12.32 11.96 -22.00
N THR A 98 -11.18 12.50 -22.42
CA THR A 98 -11.02 13.22 -23.67
C THR A 98 -10.58 12.32 -24.83
N GLY A 99 -10.09 11.13 -24.53
CA GLY A 99 -9.53 10.23 -25.53
C GLY A 99 -8.16 10.67 -26.08
N ASP A 100 -7.52 11.64 -25.42
CA ASP A 100 -6.15 12.06 -25.74
C ASP A 100 -5.14 11.04 -25.16
N GLY A 101 -4.71 10.13 -26.03
CA GLY A 101 -3.79 9.07 -25.63
C GLY A 101 -2.40 9.56 -25.23
N ASP A 102 -1.99 10.74 -25.69
CA ASP A 102 -0.65 11.26 -25.42
C ASP A 102 -0.52 11.72 -23.96
N SER A 103 -1.55 12.40 -23.42
CA SER A 103 -1.62 12.80 -22.00
C SER A 103 -1.65 11.59 -21.08
N ALA A 104 -2.45 10.58 -21.40
CA ALA A 104 -2.54 9.34 -20.65
C ALA A 104 -1.19 8.60 -20.62
N LEU A 105 -0.47 8.58 -21.75
CA LEU A 105 0.84 7.95 -21.86
C LEU A 105 1.91 8.69 -21.04
N ASP A 106 1.87 10.05 -20.99
CA ASP A 106 2.79 10.83 -20.16
C ASP A 106 2.60 10.50 -18.66
N VAL A 107 1.35 10.47 -18.17
CA VAL A 107 1.04 10.09 -16.79
C VAL A 107 1.49 8.67 -16.49
N LEU A 108 1.23 7.70 -17.40
CA LEU A 108 1.70 6.32 -17.25
C LEU A 108 3.21 6.23 -17.13
N THR A 109 3.92 6.94 -18.01
CA THR A 109 5.39 6.92 -18.05
C THR A 109 5.98 7.48 -16.75
N ARG A 110 5.46 8.58 -16.26
CA ARG A 110 5.88 9.19 -14.99
C ARG A 110 5.56 8.28 -13.81
N THR A 111 4.36 7.69 -13.77
CA THR A 111 3.98 6.73 -12.74
C THR A 111 4.93 5.54 -12.71
N ALA A 112 5.18 4.92 -13.87
CA ALA A 112 6.05 3.75 -13.97
C ALA A 112 7.52 4.03 -13.58
N SER A 113 7.97 5.27 -13.67
CA SER A 113 9.34 5.65 -13.28
C SER A 113 9.51 5.84 -11.77
N ARG A 114 8.43 5.81 -10.99
CA ARG A 114 8.42 6.13 -9.54
C ARG A 114 8.00 4.95 -8.64
N VAL A 115 7.67 3.81 -9.23
CA VAL A 115 7.18 2.61 -8.49
C VAL A 115 8.25 1.54 -8.38
#